data_6adbaeb7dc078bba13983643fa7cbbd7
#
_entry.id   6adbaeb7dc078bba13983643fa7cbbd7
#
_cell.length_a   1.000
_cell.length_b   1.000
_cell.length_c   1.000
_cell.angle_alpha   90.00
_cell.angle_beta   90.00
_cell.angle_gamma   90.00
#
_symmetry.space_group_name_H-M   'P 1'
#
loop_
_entity.id
_entity.type
_entity.pdbx_description
1 polymer ?
#
loop_
_entity_poly.entity_id
_entity_poly.type
_entity_poly.pdbx_seq_one_letter_code
_entity_poly.pdbx_strand_id
1 'polypeptide(L)' 'MPRVTYADRLSALAKKPLSNYDKGFVESLTQYYNRKRSMTPGRAAAVRRLEEQYSDEALAQAAANPLNERL' A
#
# COMPACT_ATOMS: atom_id res chain seq x y z
N MET A 1 6.87 4.51 -22.62
CA MET A 1 6.49 4.66 -21.21
C MET A 1 6.90 3.46 -20.39
N PRO A 2 7.65 3.68 -19.33
CA PRO A 2 7.99 2.57 -18.47
C PRO A 2 6.74 2.04 -17.77
N ARG A 3 6.71 0.75 -17.62
CA ARG A 3 5.63 0.10 -16.92
C ARG A 3 5.84 0.15 -15.43
N VAL A 4 4.78 0.43 -14.71
CA VAL A 4 4.84 0.36 -13.26
C VAL A 4 4.71 -1.11 -12.86
N THR A 5 5.73 -1.64 -12.23
CA THR A 5 5.73 -3.04 -11.78
C THR A 5 5.23 -3.13 -10.35
N TYR A 6 4.97 -4.37 -9.89
CA TYR A 6 4.62 -4.55 -8.49
C TYR A 6 5.76 -4.13 -7.57
N ALA A 7 7.00 -4.29 -8.01
CA ALA A 7 8.14 -3.83 -7.21
C ALA A 7 8.04 -2.32 -6.98
N ASP A 8 7.71 -1.57 -8.03
CA ASP A 8 7.55 -0.12 -7.92
C ASP A 8 6.38 0.24 -7.03
N ARG A 9 5.27 -0.46 -7.19
CA ARG A 9 4.06 -0.19 -6.40
C ARG A 9 4.29 -0.47 -4.93
N LEU A 10 4.93 -1.59 -4.61
CA LEU A 10 5.21 -1.95 -3.24
C LEU A 10 6.21 -0.98 -2.61
N SER A 11 7.20 -0.55 -3.38
CA SER A 11 8.16 0.44 -2.91
C SER A 11 7.47 1.76 -2.58
N ALA A 12 6.53 2.17 -3.43
CA ALA A 12 5.77 3.40 -3.19
C ALA A 12 4.90 3.25 -1.93
N LEU A 13 4.28 2.09 -1.75
CA LEU A 13 3.48 1.84 -0.55
C LEU A 13 4.32 1.91 0.71
N ALA A 14 5.54 1.39 0.65
CA ALA A 14 6.43 1.39 1.81
C ALA A 14 6.77 2.80 2.28
N LYS A 15 6.60 3.79 1.42
CA LYS A 15 6.85 5.18 1.77
C LYS A 15 5.65 5.88 2.38
N LYS A 16 4.50 5.24 2.35
CA LYS A 16 3.29 5.82 2.94
C LYS A 16 3.29 5.64 4.45
N PRO A 17 2.49 6.44 5.18
CA PRO A 17 2.41 6.30 6.64
C PRO A 17 1.54 5.11 7.04
N LEU A 18 2.08 3.92 6.84
CA LEU A 18 1.37 2.68 7.11
C LEU A 18 1.29 2.40 8.61
N SER A 19 0.19 1.76 9.02
CA SER A 19 0.11 1.24 10.38
C SER A 19 1.13 0.11 10.55
N ASN A 20 1.42 -0.25 11.78
CA ASN A 20 2.38 -1.33 12.04
C ASN A 20 1.98 -2.63 11.37
N TYR A 21 0.68 -2.92 11.39
CA TYR A 21 0.17 -4.12 10.74
C TYR A 21 0.37 -4.06 9.23
N ASP A 22 -0.03 -2.96 8.63
CA ASP A 22 0.06 -2.81 7.17
C ASP A 22 1.50 -2.74 6.71
N LYS A 23 2.36 -2.15 7.52
CA LYS A 23 3.78 -2.09 7.21
C LYS A 23 4.37 -3.49 7.11
N GLY A 24 4.07 -4.34 8.08
CA GLY A 24 4.53 -5.72 8.06
C GLY A 24 3.95 -6.49 6.89
N PHE A 25 2.70 -6.21 6.55
CA PHE A 25 2.04 -6.85 5.43
C PHE A 25 2.69 -6.47 4.10
N VAL A 26 2.96 -5.17 3.91
CA VAL A 26 3.63 -4.70 2.69
C VAL A 26 5.02 -5.32 2.57
N GLU A 27 5.74 -5.42 3.68
CA GLU A 27 7.04 -6.05 3.70
C GLU A 27 6.95 -7.50 3.26
N SER A 28 5.96 -8.22 3.76
CA SER A 28 5.73 -9.61 3.40
C SER A 28 5.41 -9.75 1.91
N LEU A 29 4.59 -8.86 1.38
CA LEU A 29 4.26 -8.85 -0.03
C LEU A 29 5.50 -8.59 -0.88
N THR A 30 6.34 -7.68 -0.43
CA THR A 30 7.58 -7.34 -1.14
C THR A 30 8.50 -8.56 -1.20
N GLN A 31 8.66 -9.25 -0.08
CA GLN A 31 9.49 -10.46 -0.03
C GLN A 31 8.94 -11.55 -0.94
N TYR A 32 7.63 -11.72 -0.93
CA TYR A 32 7.00 -12.70 -1.80
C TYR A 32 7.29 -12.40 -3.26
N TYR A 33 7.09 -11.15 -3.67
CA TYR A 33 7.29 -10.76 -5.06
C TYR A 33 8.76 -10.90 -5.46
N ASN A 34 9.69 -10.54 -4.57
CA ASN A 34 11.10 -10.67 -4.87
C ASN A 34 11.51 -12.11 -5.08
N ARG A 35 10.86 -13.02 -4.38
CA ARG A 35 11.17 -14.44 -4.47
C ARG A 35 10.52 -15.09 -5.69
N LYS A 36 9.25 -14.80 -5.92
CA LYS A 36 8.47 -15.47 -6.95
C LYS A 36 8.41 -14.71 -8.26
N ARG A 37 8.70 -13.43 -8.24
CA ARG A 37 8.62 -12.55 -9.41
C ARG A 37 7.23 -12.52 -10.02
N SER A 38 6.23 -12.83 -9.21
CA SER A 38 4.83 -12.79 -9.64
C SER A 38 3.97 -12.53 -8.42
N MET A 39 2.71 -12.23 -8.66
CA MET A 39 1.77 -11.89 -7.60
C MET A 39 0.50 -12.70 -7.80
N THR A 40 0.05 -13.38 -6.75
CA THR A 40 -1.21 -14.12 -6.82
C THR A 40 -2.38 -13.14 -6.88
N PRO A 41 -3.53 -13.58 -7.41
CA PRO A 41 -4.71 -12.70 -7.46
C PRO A 41 -5.11 -12.14 -6.10
N GLY A 42 -5.02 -12.96 -5.06
CA GLY A 42 -5.35 -12.51 -3.71
C GLY A 42 -4.40 -11.42 -3.22
N ARG A 43 -3.11 -11.62 -3.45
CA ARG A 43 -2.12 -10.63 -3.06
C ARG A 43 -2.21 -9.36 -3.91
N ALA A 44 -2.51 -9.53 -5.20
CA ALA A 44 -2.69 -8.37 -6.07
C ALA A 44 -3.87 -7.52 -5.61
N ALA A 45 -4.94 -8.15 -5.19
CA ALA A 45 -6.10 -7.44 -4.66
C ALA A 45 -5.74 -6.70 -3.38
N ALA A 46 -4.90 -7.30 -2.54
CA ALA A 46 -4.45 -6.66 -1.31
C ALA A 46 -3.60 -5.41 -1.62
N VAL A 47 -2.74 -5.49 -2.62
CA VAL A 47 -1.94 -4.34 -3.03
C VAL A 47 -2.86 -3.20 -3.47
N ARG A 48 -3.84 -3.52 -4.29
CA ARG A 48 -4.78 -2.51 -4.77
C ARG A 48 -5.55 -1.87 -3.61
N ARG A 49 -5.99 -2.67 -2.66
CA ARG A 49 -6.72 -2.16 -1.51
C ARG A 49 -5.85 -1.21 -0.69
N LEU A 50 -4.59 -1.57 -0.48
CA LEU A 50 -3.66 -0.72 0.25
C LEU A 50 -3.39 0.57 -0.51
N GLU A 51 -3.24 0.48 -1.83
CA GLU A 51 -3.03 1.69 -2.63
C GLU A 51 -4.20 2.66 -2.53
N GLU A 52 -5.41 2.14 -2.51
CA GLU A 52 -6.59 2.98 -2.36
C GLU A 52 -6.67 3.55 -0.94
N GLN A 53 -6.39 2.74 0.05
CA GLN A 53 -6.46 3.16 1.44
C GLN A 53 -5.43 4.24 1.76
N TYR A 54 -4.26 4.16 1.17
CA TYR A 54 -3.17 5.09 1.42
C TYR A 54 -2.88 5.99 0.22
N SER A 55 -3.87 6.21 -0.63
CA SER A 55 -3.71 7.14 -1.75
C SER A 55 -3.53 8.56 -1.21
N ASP A 56 -2.92 9.42 -2.01
CA ASP A 56 -2.72 10.80 -1.62
C ASP A 56 -4.05 11.48 -1.31
N GLU A 57 -5.07 11.17 -2.08
CA GLU A 57 -6.39 11.71 -1.87
C GLU A 57 -6.99 11.26 -0.55
N ALA A 58 -6.88 9.96 -0.24
CA ALA A 58 -7.41 9.43 1.01
C ALA A 58 -6.68 10.02 2.21
N LEU A 59 -5.36 10.15 2.12
CA LEU A 59 -4.56 10.73 3.19
C LEU A 59 -4.89 12.20 3.39
N ALA A 60 -5.10 12.92 2.30
CA ALA A 60 -5.47 14.32 2.37
C ALA A 60 -6.83 14.51 3.04
N GLN A 61 -7.78 13.63 2.71
CA GLN A 61 -9.10 13.69 3.32
C GLN A 61 -9.04 13.39 4.82
N ALA A 62 -8.25 12.40 5.20
CA ALA A 62 -8.09 12.06 6.60
C ALA A 62 -7.48 13.22 7.38
N ALA A 63 -6.49 13.88 6.80
CA ALA A 63 -5.84 15.01 7.43
C ALA A 63 -6.77 16.22 7.51
N ALA A 64 -7.67 16.37 6.54
CA ALA A 64 -8.56 17.51 6.49
C ALA A 64 -9.81 17.32 7.36
N ASN A 65 -10.01 16.15 7.93
CA ASN A 65 -11.20 15.88 8.70
C ASN A 65 -10.86 15.63 10.17
N PRO A 66 -10.68 16.69 10.94
CA PRO A 66 -10.26 16.56 12.34
C PRO A 66 -11.30 15.93 13.24
N LEU A 67 -12.55 15.88 12.81
CA LEU A 67 -13.60 15.30 13.62
C LEU A 67 -13.38 13.82 13.91
N ASN A 68 -12.75 13.14 13.00
CA ASN A 68 -12.47 11.72 13.20
C ASN A 68 -11.60 11.46 14.40
N GLU A 69 -10.79 12.40 14.75
CA GLU A 69 -9.87 12.24 15.87
C GLU A 69 -10.51 12.44 17.20
N ARG A 70 -11.63 13.11 17.22
CA ARG A 70 -12.27 13.48 18.46
C ARG A 70 -13.27 12.46 18.92
N LEU A 71 -13.61 11.58 18.07
CA LEU A 71 -14.55 10.53 18.38
C LEU A 71 -13.85 9.30 18.88
#